data_15fe1b3aeb7c1784a926b56e814e66cc
#
_entry.id   15fe1b3aeb7c1784a926b56e814e66cc
#
_cell.length_a   1.000
_cell.length_b   1.000
_cell.length_c   1.000
_cell.angle_alpha   90.00
_cell.angle_beta   90.00
_cell.angle_gamma   90.00
#
_symmetry.space_group_name_H-M   'P 1'
#
loop_
_entity.id
_entity.type
_entity.pdbx_description
1 polymer ?
#
loop_
_entity_poly.entity_id
_entity_poly.type
_entity_poly.pdbx_seq_one_letter_code
_entity_poly.pdbx_strand_id
1 'polypeptide(L)'
;MFPRKEVQEDEVLLDTTVQEKNITFPTDVKLQKKIIEKCRKIADKEGIELRQTYKRELKQLMIDQRFHSHPRRKKKARAAARRIKVITGRIVRDIDRKMDSDIKEKYEALFSIFKKVLTQQKNSGNKIYSIHQPHVKCIAKGKEAKKYEFGNKSSIVKTKKSGIIVGAMAFIENVYDGDTLLPQLEQTERITGHKPKIGIVDRGYRGRKVINGVKIIIPAKLPASANNYQKQKMRKRFRARAGIEPIIGHLKQDHRMSRNYLLDEQGDLVNTLLAAAGFNLRKMLQRLKAEALNIFAEFIWRIFAPIWNPKYVFRNLWGFSRSTIYDL
;
A
#
# COMPACT_ATOMS: atom_id res chain seq x y z
N MET A 1 -4.77 -35.01 -1.53
CA MET A 1 -6.20 -34.84 -1.86
C MET A 1 -6.56 -33.39 -1.46
N PHE A 2 -6.62 -32.46 -2.41
CA PHE A 2 -7.01 -31.09 -2.11
C PHE A 2 -8.48 -31.07 -1.70
N PRO A 3 -8.84 -30.44 -0.57
CA PRO A 3 -10.20 -30.46 -0.11
C PRO A 3 -11.11 -29.71 -1.07
N ARG A 4 -12.21 -30.36 -1.34
CA ARG A 4 -13.41 -29.97 -2.07
C ARG A 4 -13.70 -28.47 -2.03
N LYS A 5 -14.18 -27.95 -3.21
CA LYS A 5 -14.91 -26.70 -3.43
C LYS A 5 -15.05 -25.85 -2.17
N GLU A 6 -14.04 -25.01 -1.92
CA GLU A 6 -14.26 -23.92 -0.97
C GLU A 6 -15.42 -23.11 -1.54
N VAL A 7 -16.50 -23.04 -0.78
CA VAL A 7 -17.66 -22.23 -1.13
C VAL A 7 -17.16 -20.83 -1.36
N GLN A 8 -17.25 -20.37 -2.61
CA GLN A 8 -16.83 -19.03 -2.98
C GLN A 8 -17.60 -18.04 -2.12
N GLU A 9 -16.88 -17.10 -1.48
CA GLU A 9 -17.50 -16.19 -0.54
C GLU A 9 -18.20 -15.05 -1.28
N ASP A 10 -19.51 -14.91 -1.06
CA ASP A 10 -20.33 -13.84 -1.64
C ASP A 10 -20.07 -12.45 -1.01
N GLU A 11 -19.46 -12.39 0.18
CA GLU A 11 -19.16 -11.13 0.87
C GLU A 11 -17.65 -10.85 0.90
N VAL A 12 -17.25 -9.72 0.36
CA VAL A 12 -15.87 -9.23 0.36
C VAL A 12 -15.75 -7.92 1.12
N LEU A 13 -14.56 -7.64 1.64
CA LEU A 13 -14.22 -6.37 2.27
C LEU A 13 -13.21 -5.64 1.41
N LEU A 14 -13.44 -4.36 1.21
CA LEU A 14 -12.58 -3.50 0.41
C LEU A 14 -12.12 -2.31 1.26
N ASP A 15 -10.86 -1.97 1.11
CA ASP A 15 -10.29 -0.76 1.72
C ASP A 15 -9.13 -0.24 0.89
N THR A 16 -8.87 1.07 0.97
CA THR A 16 -7.73 1.71 0.33
C THR A 16 -6.68 2.10 1.34
N THR A 17 -5.45 2.03 0.91
CA THR A 17 -4.31 2.53 1.67
C THR A 17 -3.33 3.24 0.75
N VAL A 18 -2.39 4.00 1.32
CA VAL A 18 -1.30 4.58 0.55
C VAL A 18 -0.09 3.65 0.62
N GLN A 19 0.44 3.32 -0.54
CA GLN A 19 1.75 2.73 -0.72
C GLN A 19 2.75 3.85 -0.95
N GLU A 20 3.59 4.12 0.06
CA GLU A 20 4.57 5.18 -0.06
C GLU A 20 5.71 4.79 -0.98
N LYS A 21 6.16 5.73 -1.81
CA LYS A 21 7.34 5.55 -2.66
C LYS A 21 8.62 5.83 -1.89
N ASN A 22 9.70 5.13 -2.24
CA ASN A 22 11.03 5.39 -1.66
C ASN A 22 11.61 6.70 -2.17
N ILE A 23 11.06 7.80 -1.68
CA ILE A 23 11.55 9.15 -1.96
C ILE A 23 11.91 9.88 -0.65
N THR A 24 12.84 10.80 -0.73
CA THR A 24 13.09 11.72 0.40
C THR A 24 11.92 12.68 0.52
N PHE A 25 11.54 13.06 1.76
CA PHE A 25 10.49 14.05 1.99
C PHE A 25 10.68 15.26 1.09
N PRO A 26 9.76 15.51 0.15
CA PRO A 26 9.92 16.52 -0.89
C PRO A 26 9.76 17.94 -0.35
N THR A 27 10.73 18.76 -0.67
CA THR A 27 10.60 20.22 -0.56
C THR A 27 11.14 20.83 -1.85
N ASP A 28 10.60 21.99 -2.25
CA ASP A 28 11.05 22.64 -3.49
C ASP A 28 12.56 22.87 -3.50
N VAL A 29 13.15 23.23 -2.35
CA VAL A 29 14.61 23.38 -2.21
C VAL A 29 15.39 22.09 -2.47
N LYS A 30 14.91 20.96 -1.96
CA LYS A 30 15.55 19.65 -2.21
C LYS A 30 15.43 19.22 -3.67
N LEU A 31 14.29 19.50 -4.30
CA LEU A 31 14.09 19.23 -5.73
C LEU A 31 15.02 20.09 -6.57
N GLN A 32 15.07 21.41 -6.28
CA GLN A 32 15.96 22.33 -6.96
C GLN A 32 17.44 21.96 -6.81
N LYS A 33 17.88 21.55 -5.61
CA LYS A 33 19.22 20.97 -5.40
C LYS A 33 19.47 19.79 -6.33
N LYS A 34 18.55 18.83 -6.39
CA LYS A 34 18.67 17.65 -7.26
C LYS A 34 18.72 18.05 -8.75
N ILE A 35 17.99 19.06 -9.17
CA ILE A 35 18.06 19.61 -10.53
C ILE A 35 19.47 20.12 -10.82
N ILE A 36 20.02 20.97 -9.94
CA ILE A 36 21.38 21.49 -10.10
C ILE A 36 22.41 20.36 -10.21
N GLU A 37 22.31 19.33 -9.37
CA GLU A 37 23.20 18.18 -9.39
C GLU A 37 23.06 17.34 -10.69
N LYS A 38 21.83 17.13 -11.16
CA LYS A 38 21.57 16.45 -12.43
C LYS A 38 22.06 17.28 -13.63
N CYS A 39 21.82 18.56 -13.63
CA CYS A 39 22.31 19.46 -14.67
C CYS A 39 23.84 19.42 -14.79
N ARG A 40 24.58 19.44 -13.67
CA ARG A 40 26.04 19.26 -13.69
C ARG A 40 26.45 17.94 -14.33
N LYS A 41 25.80 16.82 -13.89
CA LYS A 41 26.10 15.50 -14.45
C LYS A 41 25.81 15.41 -15.95
N ILE A 42 24.77 16.08 -16.43
CA ILE A 42 24.47 16.16 -17.86
C ILE A 42 25.56 16.97 -18.58
N ALA A 43 25.95 18.12 -18.02
CA ALA A 43 26.99 18.94 -18.59
C ALA A 43 28.33 18.20 -18.69
N ASP A 44 28.74 17.52 -17.61
CA ASP A 44 29.95 16.69 -17.57
C ASP A 44 29.90 15.54 -18.60
N LYS A 45 28.71 14.89 -18.75
CA LYS A 45 28.53 13.75 -19.66
C LYS A 45 28.53 14.14 -21.13
N GLU A 46 27.88 15.25 -21.45
CA GLU A 46 27.71 15.71 -22.84
C GLU A 46 28.77 16.79 -23.24
N GLY A 47 29.81 16.98 -22.42
CA GLY A 47 30.91 17.92 -22.68
C GLY A 47 30.50 19.39 -22.71
N ILE A 48 29.41 19.76 -22.05
CA ILE A 48 28.89 21.14 -22.03
C ILE A 48 29.60 21.93 -20.95
N GLU A 49 30.35 22.96 -21.32
CA GLU A 49 31.00 23.87 -20.38
C GLU A 49 29.97 24.78 -19.71
N LEU A 50 29.84 24.68 -18.38
CA LEU A 50 28.94 25.56 -17.60
C LEU A 50 29.62 26.87 -17.29
N ARG A 51 28.90 28.00 -17.43
CA ARG A 51 29.40 29.34 -17.00
C ARG A 51 29.81 29.34 -15.53
N GLN A 52 29.04 28.62 -14.70
CA GLN A 52 29.31 28.51 -13.27
C GLN A 52 28.66 27.22 -12.70
N THR A 53 29.41 26.45 -11.93
CA THR A 53 28.94 25.20 -11.35
C THR A 53 28.18 25.37 -10.04
N TYR A 54 28.30 26.53 -9.38
CA TYR A 54 27.69 26.86 -8.08
C TYR A 54 27.95 25.82 -6.96
N LYS A 55 29.00 24.99 -7.05
CA LYS A 55 29.23 23.86 -6.12
C LYS A 55 29.42 24.31 -4.67
N ARG A 56 30.28 25.33 -4.46
CA ARG A 56 30.58 25.87 -3.12
C ARG A 56 29.38 26.66 -2.57
N GLU A 57 28.78 27.53 -3.39
CA GLU A 57 27.64 28.36 -2.99
C GLU A 57 26.44 27.53 -2.59
N LEU A 58 26.12 26.46 -3.37
CA LEU A 58 25.01 25.57 -3.05
C LEU A 58 25.20 24.87 -1.71
N LYS A 59 26.42 24.43 -1.39
CA LYS A 59 26.74 23.80 -0.09
C LYS A 59 26.41 24.74 1.07
N GLN A 60 26.81 26.01 0.98
CA GLN A 60 26.53 27.01 2.01
C GLN A 60 25.02 27.31 2.11
N LEU A 61 24.34 27.50 1.01
CA LEU A 61 22.89 27.75 0.98
C LEU A 61 22.07 26.60 1.56
N MET A 62 22.52 25.34 1.37
CA MET A 62 21.89 24.18 1.99
C MET A 62 22.09 24.11 3.51
N ILE A 63 23.23 24.60 4.03
CA ILE A 63 23.46 24.75 5.46
C ILE A 63 22.49 25.79 6.04
N ASP A 64 22.36 26.94 5.37
CA ASP A 64 21.46 28.02 5.79
C ASP A 64 19.99 27.58 5.83
N GLN A 65 19.61 26.60 5.00
CA GLN A 65 18.27 26.01 4.95
C GLN A 65 17.95 25.03 6.11
N ARG A 66 18.94 24.43 6.75
CA ARG A 66 18.72 23.40 7.78
C ARG A 66 17.80 23.84 8.92
N PHE A 67 17.89 25.10 9.31
CA PHE A 67 17.17 25.67 10.44
C PHE A 67 16.02 26.60 10.02
N HIS A 68 15.33 26.26 8.95
CA HIS A 68 14.25 27.09 8.40
C HIS A 68 13.07 27.31 9.38
N SER A 69 12.87 26.38 10.34
CA SER A 69 11.84 26.50 11.38
C SER A 69 12.28 27.41 12.55
N HIS A 70 13.58 27.68 12.70
CA HIS A 70 14.10 28.45 13.83
C HIS A 70 13.78 29.94 13.65
N PRO A 71 13.13 30.63 14.61
CA PRO A 71 12.66 32.01 14.47
C PRO A 71 13.76 32.99 13.97
N ARG A 72 14.92 32.96 14.62
CA ARG A 72 16.05 33.85 14.29
C ARG A 72 16.71 33.55 12.93
N ARG A 73 16.60 32.32 12.40
CA ARG A 73 17.25 31.91 11.13
C ARG A 73 16.26 31.86 9.93
N LYS A 74 14.97 32.02 10.17
CA LYS A 74 13.92 31.93 9.15
C LYS A 74 14.11 32.89 8.00
N LYS A 75 14.56 34.14 8.26
CA LYS A 75 14.83 35.16 7.23
C LYS A 75 15.98 34.70 6.30
N LYS A 76 17.10 34.25 6.90
CA LYS A 76 18.26 33.73 6.16
C LYS A 76 17.91 32.47 5.33
N ALA A 77 17.16 31.55 5.90
CA ALA A 77 16.71 30.35 5.20
C ALA A 77 15.79 30.64 4.01
N ARG A 78 14.91 31.63 4.14
CA ARG A 78 14.06 32.11 3.01
C ARG A 78 14.88 32.77 1.90
N ALA A 79 15.91 33.54 2.25
CA ALA A 79 16.81 34.15 1.27
C ALA A 79 17.60 33.07 0.53
N ALA A 80 18.13 32.07 1.26
CA ALA A 80 18.81 30.91 0.68
C ALA A 80 17.91 30.13 -0.28
N ALA A 81 16.65 29.88 0.08
CA ALA A 81 15.69 29.20 -0.80
C ALA A 81 15.45 29.95 -2.11
N ARG A 82 15.25 31.27 -2.04
CA ARG A 82 15.12 32.13 -3.23
C ARG A 82 16.37 32.07 -4.11
N ARG A 83 17.55 32.14 -3.49
CA ARG A 83 18.82 32.06 -4.21
C ARG A 83 19.01 30.70 -4.90
N ILE A 84 18.69 29.60 -4.25
CA ILE A 84 18.73 28.22 -4.84
C ILE A 84 17.81 28.18 -6.07
N LYS A 85 16.59 28.73 -5.99
CA LYS A 85 15.67 28.75 -7.12
C LYS A 85 16.26 29.53 -8.31
N VAL A 86 16.89 30.69 -8.05
CA VAL A 86 17.55 31.50 -9.09
C VAL A 86 18.71 30.73 -9.74
N ILE A 87 19.57 30.09 -8.94
CA ILE A 87 20.69 29.28 -9.42
C ILE A 87 20.17 28.16 -10.31
N THR A 88 19.13 27.43 -9.84
CA THR A 88 18.52 26.35 -10.59
C THR A 88 18.04 26.82 -11.97
N GLY A 89 17.31 27.94 -12.03
CA GLY A 89 16.85 28.51 -13.30
C GLY A 89 17.99 28.95 -14.22
N ARG A 90 19.09 29.47 -13.65
CA ARG A 90 20.28 29.87 -14.44
C ARG A 90 20.94 28.64 -15.07
N ILE A 91 21.22 27.60 -14.31
CA ILE A 91 21.87 26.40 -14.83
C ILE A 91 20.99 25.67 -15.86
N VAL A 92 19.69 25.56 -15.62
CA VAL A 92 18.76 24.93 -16.58
C VAL A 92 18.78 25.69 -17.91
N ARG A 93 18.69 27.04 -17.88
CA ARG A 93 18.74 27.85 -19.11
C ARG A 93 20.13 27.87 -19.76
N ASP A 94 21.21 27.75 -19.01
CA ASP A 94 22.56 27.73 -19.57
C ASP A 94 22.78 26.47 -20.39
N ILE A 95 22.37 25.29 -19.84
CA ILE A 95 22.46 24.01 -20.56
C ILE A 95 21.50 24.01 -21.75
N ASP A 96 20.24 24.39 -21.57
CA ASP A 96 19.19 24.36 -22.61
C ASP A 96 19.62 25.19 -23.86
N ARG A 97 20.41 26.25 -23.69
CA ARG A 97 20.97 27.06 -24.79
C ARG A 97 22.17 26.41 -25.48
N LYS A 98 22.94 25.62 -24.74
CA LYS A 98 24.21 25.04 -25.22
C LYS A 98 24.07 23.63 -25.80
N MET A 99 22.93 22.98 -25.55
CA MET A 99 22.62 21.71 -26.16
C MET A 99 22.28 21.87 -27.64
N ASP A 100 22.82 21.02 -28.47
CA ASP A 100 22.41 20.78 -29.85
C ASP A 100 21.07 20.04 -29.93
N SER A 101 20.53 19.87 -31.11
CA SER A 101 19.21 19.26 -31.35
C SER A 101 19.09 17.85 -30.77
N ASP A 102 20.09 17.00 -30.99
CA ASP A 102 20.08 15.59 -30.60
C ASP A 102 20.12 15.43 -29.08
N ILE A 103 20.94 16.24 -28.40
CA ILE A 103 21.00 16.27 -26.94
C ILE A 103 19.71 16.84 -26.34
N LYS A 104 19.09 17.84 -26.98
CA LYS A 104 17.79 18.38 -26.55
C LYS A 104 16.68 17.34 -26.60
N GLU A 105 16.56 16.60 -27.69
CA GLU A 105 15.58 15.54 -27.81
C GLU A 105 15.75 14.47 -26.72
N LYS A 106 17.00 14.03 -26.52
CA LYS A 106 17.35 13.05 -25.47
C LYS A 106 16.92 13.46 -24.06
N TYR A 107 16.98 14.73 -23.71
CA TYR A 107 16.70 15.23 -22.37
C TYR A 107 15.40 16.03 -22.28
N GLU A 108 14.58 16.13 -23.31
CA GLU A 108 13.37 16.95 -23.37
C GLU A 108 12.41 16.65 -22.21
N ALA A 109 12.07 15.38 -21.99
CA ALA A 109 11.18 14.96 -20.92
C ALA A 109 11.71 15.37 -19.54
N LEU A 110 13.02 15.25 -19.30
CA LEU A 110 13.65 15.62 -18.05
C LEU A 110 13.64 17.14 -17.83
N PHE A 111 13.94 17.93 -18.87
CA PHE A 111 13.92 19.39 -18.79
C PHE A 111 12.49 19.93 -18.65
N SER A 112 11.49 19.28 -19.21
CA SER A 112 10.08 19.57 -18.96
C SER A 112 9.75 19.46 -17.47
N ILE A 113 10.21 18.38 -16.80
CA ILE A 113 10.07 18.21 -15.35
C ILE A 113 10.78 19.31 -14.58
N PHE A 114 12.00 19.70 -14.99
CA PHE A 114 12.75 20.79 -14.34
C PHE A 114 12.00 22.13 -14.45
N LYS A 115 11.46 22.44 -15.63
CA LYS A 115 10.66 23.66 -15.86
C LYS A 115 9.40 23.65 -14.98
N LYS A 116 8.70 22.51 -14.85
CA LYS A 116 7.57 22.36 -13.94
C LYS A 116 7.94 22.60 -12.47
N VAL A 117 9.05 22.03 -11.98
CA VAL A 117 9.53 22.25 -10.60
C VAL A 117 9.88 23.72 -10.33
N LEU A 118 10.42 24.44 -11.32
CA LEU A 118 10.77 25.86 -11.19
C LEU A 118 9.55 26.78 -11.14
N THR A 119 8.47 26.41 -11.82
CA THR A 119 7.23 27.22 -11.91
C THR A 119 6.20 26.86 -10.84
N GLN A 120 6.28 25.64 -10.26
CA GLN A 120 5.30 25.18 -9.27
C GLN A 120 5.25 26.07 -8.02
N GLN A 121 4.03 26.24 -7.51
CA GLN A 121 3.73 26.98 -6.28
C GLN A 121 3.18 26.05 -5.19
N LYS A 122 3.05 26.56 -3.96
CA LYS A 122 2.54 25.78 -2.83
C LYS A 122 1.21 25.10 -3.12
N ASN A 123 0.30 25.77 -3.81
CA ASN A 123 -1.07 25.31 -4.09
C ASN A 123 -1.29 24.80 -5.52
N SER A 124 -0.22 24.56 -6.30
CA SER A 124 -0.37 23.98 -7.65
C SER A 124 -0.93 22.57 -7.57
N GLY A 125 -1.93 22.24 -8.40
CA GLY A 125 -2.61 20.93 -8.39
C GLY A 125 -1.69 19.78 -8.78
N ASN A 126 -0.95 19.90 -9.88
CA ASN A 126 -0.08 18.85 -10.41
C ASN A 126 1.39 19.08 -10.08
N LYS A 127 1.73 19.10 -8.79
CA LYS A 127 3.10 19.27 -8.32
C LYS A 127 3.95 18.03 -8.58
N ILE A 128 5.21 18.29 -8.90
CA ILE A 128 6.25 17.26 -8.92
C ILE A 128 6.83 17.12 -7.51
N TYR A 129 6.79 15.91 -6.97
CA TYR A 129 7.33 15.57 -5.66
C TYR A 129 8.64 14.78 -5.75
N SER A 130 8.94 14.21 -6.91
CA SER A 130 10.20 13.51 -7.17
C SER A 130 10.60 13.66 -8.63
N ILE A 131 11.88 13.94 -8.89
CA ILE A 131 12.41 14.08 -10.26
C ILE A 131 12.61 12.71 -10.94
N HIS A 132 12.90 11.68 -10.15
CA HIS A 132 13.11 10.32 -10.68
C HIS A 132 11.84 9.47 -10.66
N GLN A 133 10.79 9.94 -9.98
CA GLN A 133 9.46 9.33 -9.89
C GLN A 133 8.40 10.42 -10.01
N PRO A 134 8.24 11.05 -11.17
CA PRO A 134 7.40 12.24 -11.34
C PRO A 134 5.90 11.96 -11.16
N HIS A 135 5.46 10.71 -11.31
CA HIS A 135 4.08 10.25 -11.11
C HIS A 135 3.65 10.21 -9.63
N VAL A 136 4.58 10.28 -8.68
CA VAL A 136 4.27 10.24 -7.23
C VAL A 136 3.33 11.38 -6.86
N LYS A 137 2.24 11.03 -6.18
CA LYS A 137 1.23 11.99 -5.68
C LYS A 137 1.42 12.25 -4.18
N CYS A 138 0.91 13.38 -3.73
CA CYS A 138 0.80 13.73 -2.33
C CYS A 138 -0.63 13.42 -1.85
N ILE A 139 -0.77 12.51 -0.90
CA ILE A 139 -2.06 12.09 -0.36
C ILE A 139 -2.18 12.56 1.08
N ALA A 140 -3.21 13.38 1.35
CA ALA A 140 -3.50 13.84 2.69
C ALA A 140 -4.26 12.77 3.48
N LYS A 141 -3.79 12.40 4.66
CA LYS A 141 -4.38 11.35 5.51
C LYS A 141 -5.19 11.88 6.70
N GLY A 142 -5.20 13.17 6.94
CA GLY A 142 -5.92 13.76 8.08
C GLY A 142 -5.43 13.33 9.47
N LYS A 143 -4.29 12.61 9.57
CA LYS A 143 -3.69 12.17 10.84
C LYS A 143 -2.73 13.24 11.35
N GLU A 144 -2.78 13.54 12.67
CA GLU A 144 -1.89 14.56 13.26
C GLU A 144 -0.41 14.24 13.10
N ALA A 145 -0.01 12.99 13.34
CA ALA A 145 1.39 12.57 13.29
C ALA A 145 1.98 12.57 11.87
N LYS A 146 1.15 12.31 10.85
CA LYS A 146 1.61 12.22 9.46
C LYS A 146 0.54 12.74 8.51
N LYS A 147 0.58 14.05 8.26
CA LYS A 147 -0.42 14.72 7.42
C LYS A 147 -0.40 14.31 5.97
N TYR A 148 0.79 14.02 5.42
CA TYR A 148 0.99 13.74 3.99
C TYR A 148 1.79 12.46 3.80
N GLU A 149 1.32 11.62 2.89
CA GLU A 149 2.02 10.45 2.37
C GLU A 149 2.30 10.66 0.88
N PHE A 150 3.50 10.24 0.43
CA PHE A 150 3.94 10.43 -0.95
C PHE A 150 4.06 9.08 -1.64
N GLY A 151 3.16 8.79 -2.55
CA GLY A 151 3.06 7.50 -3.23
C GLY A 151 1.77 7.38 -4.02
N ASN A 152 1.26 6.16 -4.09
CA ASN A 152 0.04 5.81 -4.81
C ASN A 152 -1.01 5.28 -3.85
N LYS A 153 -2.27 5.40 -4.24
CA LYS A 153 -3.37 4.73 -3.57
C LYS A 153 -3.41 3.27 -4.01
N SER A 154 -3.44 2.35 -3.06
CA SER A 154 -3.63 0.91 -3.30
C SER A 154 -4.95 0.46 -2.68
N SER A 155 -5.76 -0.28 -3.45
CA SER A 155 -7.00 -0.89 -3.00
C SER A 155 -6.78 -2.39 -2.80
N ILE A 156 -7.28 -2.91 -1.69
CA ILE A 156 -7.17 -4.31 -1.29
C ILE A 156 -8.58 -4.88 -1.11
N VAL A 157 -8.82 -6.05 -1.69
CA VAL A 157 -10.04 -6.82 -1.49
C VAL A 157 -9.71 -8.13 -0.81
N LYS A 158 -10.41 -8.42 0.28
CA LYS A 158 -10.30 -9.70 0.96
C LYS A 158 -11.65 -10.36 1.10
N THR A 159 -11.67 -11.68 1.17
CA THR A 159 -12.83 -12.48 1.55
C THR A 159 -13.17 -12.24 3.02
N LYS A 160 -14.46 -12.29 3.36
CA LYS A 160 -14.93 -11.97 4.71
C LYS A 160 -14.56 -13.01 5.74
N LYS A 161 -14.72 -14.32 5.44
CA LYS A 161 -14.51 -15.43 6.37
C LYS A 161 -13.07 -15.92 6.32
N SER A 162 -12.61 -16.36 5.16
CA SER A 162 -11.27 -16.94 4.99
C SER A 162 -10.17 -15.87 5.12
N GLY A 163 -10.47 -14.60 4.87
CA GLY A 163 -9.51 -13.50 4.96
C GLY A 163 -8.38 -13.60 3.93
N ILE A 164 -8.64 -14.22 2.78
CA ILE A 164 -7.72 -14.31 1.65
C ILE A 164 -7.87 -13.04 0.82
N ILE A 165 -6.77 -12.49 0.35
CA ILE A 165 -6.79 -11.34 -0.55
C ILE A 165 -7.11 -11.85 -1.95
N VAL A 166 -8.22 -11.36 -2.51
CA VAL A 166 -8.75 -11.73 -3.83
C VAL A 166 -8.68 -10.60 -4.84
N GLY A 167 -8.19 -9.44 -4.42
CA GLY A 167 -7.93 -8.31 -5.29
C GLY A 167 -6.91 -7.36 -4.67
N ALA A 168 -5.99 -6.86 -5.48
CA ALA A 168 -4.98 -5.89 -5.08
C ALA A 168 -4.60 -5.04 -6.29
N MET A 169 -4.78 -3.72 -6.22
CA MET A 169 -4.55 -2.82 -7.33
C MET A 169 -3.99 -1.48 -6.84
N ALA A 170 -2.98 -0.94 -7.52
CA ALA A 170 -2.51 0.41 -7.29
C ALA A 170 -3.13 1.38 -8.32
N PHE A 171 -3.45 2.59 -7.88
CA PHE A 171 -4.00 3.67 -8.69
C PHE A 171 -2.96 4.79 -8.75
N ILE A 172 -2.58 5.17 -9.96
CA ILE A 172 -1.57 6.19 -10.21
C ILE A 172 -2.06 7.58 -9.77
N GLU A 173 -3.30 7.88 -10.11
CA GLU A 173 -3.94 9.11 -9.68
C GLU A 173 -4.51 8.99 -8.26
N ASN A 174 -4.63 10.11 -7.55
CA ASN A 174 -5.31 10.15 -6.26
C ASN A 174 -6.82 10.20 -6.47
N VAL A 175 -7.36 9.10 -7.00
CA VAL A 175 -8.80 8.95 -7.26
C VAL A 175 -9.60 8.89 -5.96
N TYR A 176 -10.87 9.25 -6.02
CA TYR A 176 -11.79 9.06 -4.91
C TYR A 176 -11.96 7.56 -4.58
N ASP A 177 -12.07 7.20 -3.29
CA ASP A 177 -12.15 5.78 -2.89
C ASP A 177 -13.30 5.04 -3.56
N GLY A 178 -14.45 5.69 -3.74
CA GLY A 178 -15.60 5.13 -4.45
C GLY A 178 -15.33 4.77 -5.92
N ASP A 179 -14.40 5.45 -6.57
CA ASP A 179 -14.06 5.22 -7.98
C ASP A 179 -13.09 4.05 -8.14
N THR A 180 -12.45 3.60 -7.04
CA THR A 180 -11.62 2.39 -7.04
C THR A 180 -12.44 1.11 -7.06
N LEU A 181 -13.74 1.16 -6.73
CA LEU A 181 -14.59 -0.02 -6.54
C LEU A 181 -14.81 -0.81 -7.83
N LEU A 182 -15.13 -0.14 -8.93
CA LEU A 182 -15.44 -0.83 -10.19
C LEU A 182 -14.24 -1.65 -10.70
N PRO A 183 -13.07 -1.05 -10.96
CA PRO A 183 -11.92 -1.82 -11.47
C PRO A 183 -11.45 -2.89 -10.48
N GLN A 184 -11.64 -2.65 -9.18
CA GLN A 184 -11.25 -3.60 -8.14
C GLN A 184 -12.18 -4.81 -8.07
N LEU A 185 -13.49 -4.63 -8.25
CA LEU A 185 -14.47 -5.71 -8.30
C LEU A 185 -14.30 -6.54 -9.59
N GLU A 186 -14.02 -5.89 -10.71
CA GLU A 186 -13.70 -6.56 -11.98
C GLU A 186 -12.42 -7.41 -11.87
N GLN A 187 -11.38 -6.88 -11.22
CA GLN A 187 -10.18 -7.66 -10.94
C GLN A 187 -10.49 -8.87 -10.06
N THR A 188 -11.31 -8.68 -9.02
CA THR A 188 -11.71 -9.76 -8.11
C THR A 188 -12.46 -10.86 -8.85
N GLU A 189 -13.44 -10.51 -9.69
CA GLU A 189 -14.19 -11.44 -10.52
C GLU A 189 -13.27 -12.21 -11.48
N ARG A 190 -12.35 -11.53 -12.15
CA ARG A 190 -11.37 -12.13 -13.06
C ARG A 190 -10.44 -13.14 -12.35
N ILE A 191 -9.96 -12.82 -11.14
CA ILE A 191 -9.04 -13.68 -10.39
C ILE A 191 -9.76 -14.90 -9.79
N THR A 192 -10.97 -14.71 -9.28
CA THR A 192 -11.69 -15.77 -8.56
C THR A 192 -12.63 -16.58 -9.46
N GLY A 193 -12.94 -16.09 -10.66
CA GLY A 193 -13.99 -16.64 -11.52
C GLY A 193 -15.40 -16.50 -10.92
N HIS A 194 -15.55 -15.69 -9.84
CA HIS A 194 -16.79 -15.50 -9.12
C HIS A 194 -17.05 -14.03 -8.81
N LYS A 195 -18.23 -13.57 -9.09
CA LYS A 195 -18.68 -12.22 -8.78
C LYS A 195 -19.23 -12.14 -7.36
N PRO A 196 -18.62 -11.36 -6.47
CA PRO A 196 -19.17 -11.21 -5.13
C PRO A 196 -20.55 -10.51 -5.17
N LYS A 197 -21.44 -10.88 -4.26
CA LYS A 197 -22.76 -10.24 -4.16
C LYS A 197 -22.74 -8.97 -3.31
N ILE A 198 -21.81 -8.91 -2.34
CA ILE A 198 -21.75 -7.83 -1.35
C ILE A 198 -20.30 -7.37 -1.16
N GLY A 199 -20.07 -6.07 -1.34
CA GLY A 199 -18.85 -5.38 -0.95
C GLY A 199 -19.08 -4.57 0.33
N ILE A 200 -18.28 -4.80 1.36
CA ILE A 200 -18.31 -4.06 2.64
C ILE A 200 -17.15 -3.08 2.65
N VAL A 201 -17.45 -1.80 2.78
CA VAL A 201 -16.49 -0.70 2.69
C VAL A 201 -16.62 0.26 3.86
N ASP A 202 -15.72 1.21 3.99
CA ASP A 202 -15.80 2.24 5.01
C ASP A 202 -16.64 3.47 4.57
N ARG A 203 -16.67 4.50 5.42
CA ARG A 203 -17.42 5.73 5.15
C ARG A 203 -16.79 6.59 4.04
N GLY A 204 -15.54 6.35 3.68
CA GLY A 204 -14.85 7.03 2.58
C GLY A 204 -15.45 6.74 1.21
N TYR A 205 -16.22 5.65 1.08
CA TYR A 205 -16.85 5.19 -0.16
C TYR A 205 -18.31 5.65 -0.34
N ARG A 206 -18.72 6.74 0.30
CA ARG A 206 -20.11 7.22 0.24
C ARG A 206 -20.57 7.49 -1.20
N GLY A 207 -21.89 7.39 -1.43
CA GLY A 207 -22.53 7.67 -2.72
C GLY A 207 -22.71 6.47 -3.65
N ARG A 208 -22.03 5.34 -3.39
CA ARG A 208 -22.14 4.13 -4.22
C ARG A 208 -22.96 3.07 -3.50
N LYS A 209 -24.14 2.72 -4.03
CA LYS A 209 -25.02 1.68 -3.46
C LYS A 209 -24.90 0.34 -4.16
N VAL A 210 -24.77 0.36 -5.47
CA VAL A 210 -24.59 -0.84 -6.31
C VAL A 210 -23.57 -0.51 -7.39
N ILE A 211 -22.62 -1.38 -7.63
CA ILE A 211 -21.61 -1.25 -8.69
C ILE A 211 -21.51 -2.60 -9.39
N ASN A 212 -21.69 -2.62 -10.68
CA ASN A 212 -21.63 -3.84 -11.50
C ASN A 212 -22.42 -5.02 -10.87
N GLY A 213 -23.65 -4.77 -10.36
CA GLY A 213 -24.49 -5.78 -9.70
C GLY A 213 -24.07 -6.17 -8.27
N VAL A 214 -22.93 -5.66 -7.77
CA VAL A 214 -22.45 -5.89 -6.39
C VAL A 214 -23.06 -4.84 -5.46
N LYS A 215 -23.75 -5.28 -4.40
CA LYS A 215 -24.31 -4.40 -3.38
C LYS A 215 -23.22 -3.87 -2.46
N ILE A 216 -23.02 -2.55 -2.43
CA ILE A 216 -22.05 -1.90 -1.56
C ILE A 216 -22.70 -1.55 -0.22
N ILE A 217 -22.11 -2.00 0.87
CA ILE A 217 -22.60 -1.78 2.23
C ILE A 217 -21.55 -1.00 3.03
N ILE A 218 -21.98 0.19 3.46
CA ILE A 218 -21.23 0.98 4.45
C ILE A 218 -21.85 0.69 5.81
N PRO A 219 -21.14 0.05 6.76
CA PRO A 219 -21.71 -0.21 8.07
C PRO A 219 -22.08 1.11 8.78
N ALA A 220 -23.34 1.22 9.19
CA ALA A 220 -23.88 2.39 9.88
C ALA A 220 -24.81 1.97 11.02
N LYS A 221 -25.10 2.88 11.96
CA LYS A 221 -26.16 2.66 12.94
C LYS A 221 -27.48 2.49 12.21
N LEU A 222 -28.19 1.42 12.51
CA LEU A 222 -29.54 1.18 12.01
C LEU A 222 -30.56 2.03 12.79
N PRO A 223 -31.71 2.37 12.17
CA PRO A 223 -32.78 3.05 12.84
C PRO A 223 -33.29 2.24 14.05
N ALA A 224 -33.93 2.91 15.00
CA ALA A 224 -34.46 2.26 16.21
C ALA A 224 -35.47 1.14 15.87
N SER A 225 -36.25 1.33 14.80
CA SER A 225 -37.24 0.38 14.29
C SER A 225 -36.65 -0.92 13.71
N ALA A 226 -35.32 -1.00 13.48
CA ALA A 226 -34.70 -2.21 12.98
C ALA A 226 -34.82 -3.36 14.00
N ASN A 227 -35.13 -4.57 13.50
CA ASN A 227 -35.23 -5.75 14.35
C ASN A 227 -33.85 -6.24 14.86
N ASN A 228 -33.85 -7.10 15.88
CA ASN A 228 -32.61 -7.59 16.49
C ASN A 228 -31.70 -8.36 15.52
N TYR A 229 -32.30 -9.10 14.59
CA TYR A 229 -31.55 -9.84 13.54
C TYR A 229 -30.78 -8.87 12.64
N GLN A 230 -31.42 -7.81 12.17
CA GLN A 230 -30.81 -6.78 11.34
C GLN A 230 -29.68 -6.07 12.08
N LYS A 231 -29.92 -5.70 13.37
CA LYS A 231 -28.89 -5.11 14.24
C LYS A 231 -27.69 -6.03 14.42
N GLN A 232 -27.92 -7.32 14.68
CA GLN A 232 -26.86 -8.30 14.84
C GLN A 232 -26.06 -8.53 13.54
N LYS A 233 -26.75 -8.64 12.40
CA LYS A 233 -26.12 -8.78 11.09
C LYS A 233 -25.23 -7.57 10.75
N MET A 234 -25.69 -6.35 11.06
CA MET A 234 -24.91 -5.15 10.86
C MET A 234 -23.71 -5.07 11.79
N ARG A 235 -23.85 -5.45 13.08
CA ARG A 235 -22.71 -5.55 14.03
C ARG A 235 -21.64 -6.53 13.55
N LYS A 236 -22.04 -7.69 12.99
CA LYS A 236 -21.11 -8.66 12.39
C LYS A 236 -20.35 -8.04 11.21
N ARG A 237 -21.01 -7.23 10.38
CA ARG A 237 -20.36 -6.52 9.26
C ARG A 237 -19.38 -5.43 9.73
N PHE A 238 -19.73 -4.70 10.79
CA PHE A 238 -18.80 -3.75 11.43
C PHE A 238 -17.52 -4.42 11.91
N ARG A 239 -17.65 -5.53 12.64
CA ARG A 239 -16.49 -6.29 13.13
C ARG A 239 -15.67 -6.86 11.97
N ALA A 240 -16.34 -7.39 10.95
CA ALA A 240 -15.66 -7.91 9.78
C ALA A 240 -14.84 -6.82 9.07
N ARG A 241 -15.43 -5.61 8.89
CA ARG A 241 -14.73 -4.48 8.28
C ARG A 241 -13.46 -4.10 9.03
N ALA A 242 -13.51 -4.02 10.36
CA ALA A 242 -12.32 -3.74 11.17
C ALA A 242 -11.18 -4.77 10.93
N GLY A 243 -11.51 -5.99 10.55
CA GLY A 243 -10.54 -7.05 10.23
C GLY A 243 -9.72 -6.85 8.94
N ILE A 244 -9.95 -5.79 8.15
CA ILE A 244 -9.07 -5.47 7.00
C ILE A 244 -7.88 -4.63 7.44
N GLU A 245 -8.00 -3.82 8.48
CA GLU A 245 -6.95 -2.93 8.98
C GLU A 245 -5.68 -3.70 9.42
N PRO A 246 -5.77 -4.80 10.18
CA PRO A 246 -4.61 -5.63 10.50
C PRO A 246 -3.94 -6.21 9.25
N ILE A 247 -4.72 -6.61 8.25
CA ILE A 247 -4.15 -7.16 6.99
C ILE A 247 -3.36 -6.07 6.26
N ILE A 248 -3.89 -4.85 6.16
CA ILE A 248 -3.14 -3.72 5.60
C ILE A 248 -1.88 -3.44 6.42
N GLY A 249 -1.95 -3.58 7.74
CA GLY A 249 -0.78 -3.51 8.63
C GLY A 249 0.28 -4.55 8.25
N HIS A 250 -0.11 -5.82 8.09
CA HIS A 250 0.79 -6.89 7.66
C HIS A 250 1.36 -6.67 6.26
N LEU A 251 0.54 -6.21 5.29
CA LEU A 251 1.04 -5.86 3.95
C LEU A 251 2.13 -4.80 4.02
N LYS A 252 1.97 -3.81 4.89
CA LYS A 252 2.94 -2.74 5.08
C LYS A 252 4.21 -3.21 5.80
N GLN A 253 4.08 -3.95 6.89
CA GLN A 253 5.22 -4.33 7.75
C GLN A 253 5.95 -5.55 7.24
N ASP A 254 5.23 -6.62 6.90
CA ASP A 254 5.79 -7.93 6.59
C ASP A 254 6.06 -8.11 5.08
N HIS A 255 5.30 -7.42 4.21
CA HIS A 255 5.33 -7.58 2.76
C HIS A 255 5.77 -6.32 1.99
N ARG A 256 6.55 -5.45 2.63
CA ARG A 256 7.22 -4.28 2.03
C ARG A 256 6.30 -3.24 1.35
N MET A 257 5.01 -3.25 1.65
CA MET A 257 4.10 -2.26 1.09
C MET A 257 4.19 -0.89 1.77
N SER A 258 4.88 -0.78 2.93
CA SER A 258 5.10 0.50 3.61
C SER A 258 5.98 1.46 2.81
N ARG A 259 6.93 0.92 2.01
CA ARG A 259 7.84 1.71 1.20
C ARG A 259 8.21 0.95 -0.07
N ASN A 260 7.72 1.43 -1.20
CA ASN A 260 7.97 0.83 -2.50
C ASN A 260 9.31 1.32 -3.09
N TYR A 261 10.20 0.38 -3.38
CA TYR A 261 11.53 0.62 -3.98
C TYR A 261 11.54 0.39 -5.50
N LEU A 262 10.51 -0.26 -6.04
CA LEU A 262 10.42 -0.51 -7.48
C LEU A 262 10.21 0.81 -8.22
N LEU A 263 10.67 0.87 -9.45
CA LEU A 263 10.60 2.08 -10.26
C LEU A 263 9.26 2.14 -11.02
N ASP A 264 8.90 3.33 -11.43
CA ASP A 264 7.78 3.67 -12.29
C ASP A 264 6.40 3.20 -11.78
N GLU A 265 5.39 3.45 -12.56
CA GLU A 265 3.99 3.12 -12.27
C GLU A 265 3.77 1.60 -12.24
N GLN A 266 4.44 0.87 -13.14
CA GLN A 266 4.39 -0.59 -13.16
C GLN A 266 4.97 -1.18 -11.88
N GLY A 267 6.06 -0.59 -11.36
CA GLY A 267 6.63 -0.99 -10.07
C GLY A 267 5.65 -0.82 -8.91
N ASP A 268 4.76 0.16 -8.98
CA ASP A 268 3.74 0.37 -7.95
C ASP A 268 2.63 -0.72 -8.01
N LEU A 269 2.20 -1.08 -9.22
CA LEU A 269 1.26 -2.18 -9.43
C LEU A 269 1.84 -3.52 -8.97
N VAL A 270 3.06 -3.82 -9.41
CA VAL A 270 3.76 -5.07 -9.07
C VAL A 270 3.97 -5.20 -7.57
N ASN A 271 4.43 -4.13 -6.89
CA ASN A 271 4.65 -4.18 -5.44
C ASN A 271 3.36 -4.45 -4.66
N THR A 272 2.23 -3.86 -5.08
CA THR A 272 0.93 -4.11 -4.45
C THR A 272 0.48 -5.56 -4.64
N LEU A 273 0.64 -6.11 -5.85
CA LEU A 273 0.30 -7.50 -6.17
C LEU A 273 1.20 -8.48 -5.41
N LEU A 274 2.51 -8.25 -5.39
CA LEU A 274 3.46 -9.12 -4.68
C LEU A 274 3.24 -9.10 -3.17
N ALA A 275 2.89 -7.95 -2.59
CA ALA A 275 2.54 -7.87 -1.17
C ALA A 275 1.31 -8.72 -0.86
N ALA A 276 0.27 -8.64 -1.69
CA ALA A 276 -0.95 -9.44 -1.54
C ALA A 276 -0.68 -10.95 -1.72
N ALA A 277 0.10 -11.32 -2.74
CA ALA A 277 0.51 -12.71 -2.99
C ALA A 277 1.33 -13.27 -1.81
N GLY A 278 2.32 -12.51 -1.31
CA GLY A 278 3.13 -12.89 -0.16
C GLY A 278 2.30 -13.12 1.10
N PHE A 279 1.31 -12.25 1.35
CA PHE A 279 0.36 -12.44 2.46
C PHE A 279 -0.44 -13.75 2.31
N ASN A 280 -0.98 -14.01 1.13
CA ASN A 280 -1.76 -15.24 0.87
C ASN A 280 -0.89 -16.50 1.00
N LEU A 281 0.34 -16.49 0.46
CA LEU A 281 1.28 -17.60 0.59
C LEU A 281 1.63 -17.88 2.06
N ARG A 282 1.93 -16.84 2.84
CA ARG A 282 2.18 -16.99 4.28
C ARG A 282 0.99 -17.62 4.99
N LYS A 283 -0.23 -17.16 4.67
CA LYS A 283 -1.46 -17.71 5.26
C LYS A 283 -1.68 -19.17 4.88
N MET A 284 -1.43 -19.53 3.62
CA MET A 284 -1.49 -20.92 3.15
C MET A 284 -0.48 -21.80 3.87
N LEU A 285 0.76 -21.35 4.02
CA LEU A 285 1.80 -22.08 4.75
C LEU A 285 1.44 -22.27 6.23
N GLN A 286 0.86 -21.26 6.88
CA GLN A 286 0.39 -21.37 8.26
C GLN A 286 -0.72 -22.42 8.39
N ARG A 287 -1.66 -22.50 7.43
CA ARG A 287 -2.72 -23.49 7.40
C ARG A 287 -2.16 -24.91 7.22
N LEU A 288 -1.28 -25.09 6.24
CA LEU A 288 -0.60 -26.38 5.99
C LEU A 288 0.20 -26.84 7.21
N LYS A 289 0.91 -25.93 7.87
CA LYS A 289 1.62 -26.23 9.12
C LYS A 289 0.67 -26.68 10.23
N ALA A 290 -0.46 -26.01 10.41
CA ALA A 290 -1.46 -26.40 11.42
C ALA A 290 -2.07 -27.77 11.11
N GLU A 291 -2.38 -28.05 9.83
CA GLU A 291 -2.89 -29.38 9.40
C GLU A 291 -1.85 -30.48 9.67
N ALA A 292 -0.58 -30.25 9.33
CA ALA A 292 0.50 -31.19 9.60
C ALA A 292 0.68 -31.46 11.11
N LEU A 293 0.62 -30.42 11.95
CA LEU A 293 0.69 -30.57 13.41
C LEU A 293 -0.52 -31.36 13.98
N ASN A 294 -1.72 -31.14 13.43
CA ASN A 294 -2.90 -31.88 13.85
C ASN A 294 -2.77 -33.39 13.49
N ILE A 295 -2.32 -33.70 12.27
CA ILE A 295 -2.05 -35.10 11.86
C ILE A 295 -1.02 -35.72 12.78
N PHE A 296 0.06 -35.03 13.10
CA PHE A 296 1.09 -35.52 14.01
C PHE A 296 0.56 -35.72 15.43
N ALA A 297 -0.25 -34.78 15.94
CA ALA A 297 -0.89 -34.90 17.25
C ALA A 297 -1.85 -36.10 17.32
N GLU A 298 -2.66 -36.32 16.26
CA GLU A 298 -3.53 -37.49 16.16
C GLU A 298 -2.74 -38.81 16.13
N PHE A 299 -1.61 -38.80 15.38
CA PHE A 299 -0.72 -39.97 15.33
C PHE A 299 -0.13 -40.28 16.71
N ILE A 300 0.42 -39.28 17.41
CA ILE A 300 0.92 -39.42 18.77
C ILE A 300 -0.19 -39.89 19.72
N TRP A 301 -1.38 -39.32 19.64
CA TRP A 301 -2.52 -39.72 20.46
C TRP A 301 -2.89 -41.21 20.23
N ARG A 302 -2.93 -41.67 18.99
CA ARG A 302 -3.23 -43.08 18.69
C ARG A 302 -2.20 -44.04 19.26
N ILE A 303 -0.92 -43.65 19.33
CA ILE A 303 0.13 -44.48 19.92
C ILE A 303 0.06 -44.48 21.45
N PHE A 304 -0.13 -43.34 22.07
CA PHE A 304 0.00 -43.19 23.53
C PHE A 304 -1.33 -43.25 24.29
N ALA A 305 -2.48 -43.03 23.65
CA ALA A 305 -3.78 -43.12 24.31
C ALA A 305 -4.03 -44.49 24.98
N PRO A 306 -3.65 -45.66 24.39
CA PRO A 306 -3.77 -46.96 25.05
C PRO A 306 -2.97 -47.02 26.36
N ILE A 307 -1.81 -46.39 26.43
CA ILE A 307 -0.91 -46.42 27.59
C ILE A 307 -1.45 -45.52 28.72
N TRP A 308 -2.12 -44.42 28.38
CA TRP A 308 -2.61 -43.43 29.35
C TRP A 308 -4.02 -43.71 29.89
N ASN A 309 -4.80 -44.61 29.25
CA ASN A 309 -6.11 -45.00 29.69
C ASN A 309 -6.14 -46.51 30.02
N PRO A 310 -5.94 -46.91 31.30
CA PRO A 310 -5.88 -48.29 31.71
C PRO A 310 -7.11 -49.11 31.27
N LYS A 311 -8.29 -48.48 31.21
CA LYS A 311 -9.52 -49.16 30.73
C LYS A 311 -9.47 -49.53 29.25
N TYR A 312 -8.69 -48.84 28.42
CA TYR A 312 -8.49 -49.16 27.00
C TYR A 312 -7.52 -50.33 26.81
N VAL A 313 -6.47 -50.43 27.64
CA VAL A 313 -5.50 -51.49 27.66
C VAL A 313 -6.15 -52.81 28.12
N PHE A 314 -6.95 -52.76 29.19
CA PHE A 314 -7.69 -53.92 29.69
C PHE A 314 -8.71 -54.46 28.69
N ARG A 315 -9.42 -53.62 27.96
CA ARG A 315 -10.43 -54.03 26.97
C ARG A 315 -9.85 -54.70 25.73
N ASN A 316 -8.67 -54.31 25.30
CA ASN A 316 -8.04 -54.83 24.07
C ASN A 316 -7.07 -56.00 24.33
N LEU A 317 -6.50 -56.12 25.52
CA LEU A 317 -5.59 -57.20 25.89
C LEU A 317 -6.28 -58.44 26.51
N TRP A 318 -7.43 -58.26 27.16
CA TRP A 318 -8.07 -59.34 27.93
C TRP A 318 -9.46 -59.73 27.45
N GLY A 319 -9.97 -59.24 26.35
CA GLY A 319 -11.17 -59.77 25.69
C GLY A 319 -12.47 -59.76 26.52
N PHE A 320 -12.56 -59.01 27.64
CA PHE A 320 -13.76 -59.04 28.48
C PHE A 320 -14.88 -58.19 27.87
N SER A 321 -15.94 -58.90 27.47
CA SER A 321 -17.25 -58.36 27.08
C SER A 321 -17.91 -57.66 28.28
N ARG A 322 -18.67 -56.59 27.99
CA ARG A 322 -19.41 -55.76 28.95
C ARG A 322 -20.50 -56.50 29.75
N SER A 323 -20.68 -57.81 29.56
CA SER A 323 -21.77 -58.59 30.18
C SER A 323 -21.48 -59.11 31.58
N THR A 324 -20.28 -58.91 32.19
CA THR A 324 -19.91 -59.54 33.45
C THR A 324 -19.66 -58.61 34.62
N ILE A 325 -20.09 -57.31 34.57
CA ILE A 325 -19.82 -56.33 35.66
C ILE A 325 -21.12 -55.89 36.38
N TYR A 326 -22.27 -56.46 36.14
CA TYR A 326 -23.51 -56.09 36.85
C TYR A 326 -24.02 -57.14 37.84
N ASP A 327 -23.29 -58.24 38.12
CA ASP A 327 -23.60 -59.19 39.16
C ASP A 327 -22.37 -59.38 40.08
N LEU A 328 -22.08 -58.34 40.91
CA LEU A 328 -21.35 -58.44 42.18
C LEU A 328 -21.54 -57.19 42.98
#